data_03a75c6e60a3a1ff69e0a8b3978af1f2
#
_entry.id   03a75c6e60a3a1ff69e0a8b3978af1f2
#
_cell.length_a   1.000
_cell.length_b   1.000
_cell.length_c   1.000
_cell.angle_alpha   90.00
_cell.angle_beta   90.00
_cell.angle_gamma   90.00
#
_symmetry.space_group_name_H-M   'P 1'
#
loop_
_entity.id
_entity.type
_entity.pdbx_description
1 polymer ?
#
loop_
_entity_poly.entity_id
_entity_poly.type
_entity_poly.pdbx_seq_one_letter_code
_entity_poly.pdbx_strand_id
1 'polypeptide(L)'
;MKDIELFNPFLKNRPMKNQHINRRDFLNIVGITAATTTAALYGCAPKDQGGSGSKASSPVPTDQMTYRTFPGLGDKVSLLGYGCMRWPTIPSPDGKGDLIDQDAVNELVDYAIAHGVNYFDTSPVYVQGWSEKATGIALSRHPRDSYYLATKLSNFSNYTRENSMAMYRRSFSELQTDYLDYYLLHSIGGGQGMKTFNDRYVDNGMLDFLMKEREAGRIRHLGWSFHGTSDVFDEVLAMHDTVHWDFVQIQLNYVDWRHATGRNVNAEYLYQELEKRNIPAIIMEPLLGGRLSNVPQHIVTRLKQRRPEDSVASWAFRFAGSPELVLTALSGMTYMEHLQDNIRTYSPLIPLTDEDKDFLEETAQLMIKYPTIPCNDCKYCMP
;
A
#
# COMPACT_ATOMS: atom_id res chain seq x y z
N MET A 1 -49.90 35.62 -2.93
CA MET A 1 -49.44 36.99 -3.21
C MET A 1 -47.95 36.91 -3.47
N LYS A 2 -47.71 36.93 -4.71
CA LYS A 2 -46.76 37.62 -5.62
C LYS A 2 -45.38 37.04 -5.70
N ASP A 3 -45.22 36.45 -6.87
CA ASP A 3 -44.01 36.07 -7.60
C ASP A 3 -43.02 37.22 -7.70
N ILE A 4 -41.73 36.91 -7.72
CA ILE A 4 -40.72 37.68 -8.42
C ILE A 4 -39.80 36.69 -9.13
N GLU A 5 -40.03 36.48 -10.44
CA GLU A 5 -39.08 35.97 -11.42
C GLU A 5 -37.98 37.03 -11.67
N LEU A 6 -36.74 36.56 -11.75
CA LEU A 6 -35.66 37.30 -12.38
C LEU A 6 -35.03 36.46 -13.49
N PHE A 7 -35.40 36.83 -14.70
CA PHE A 7 -34.86 36.40 -15.99
C PHE A 7 -33.36 36.71 -16.11
N ASN A 8 -32.58 35.77 -16.61
CA ASN A 8 -31.26 36.04 -17.17
C ASN A 8 -31.15 35.40 -18.55
N PRO A 9 -31.11 36.21 -19.64
CA PRO A 9 -31.11 35.71 -21.00
C PRO A 9 -29.71 35.75 -21.62
N PHE A 10 -28.83 34.76 -21.38
CA PHE A 10 -27.64 34.54 -22.24
C PHE A 10 -27.04 33.16 -21.97
N LEU A 11 -27.64 32.11 -22.54
CA LEU A 11 -26.88 30.88 -22.89
C LEU A 11 -27.52 30.27 -24.14
N LYS A 12 -27.01 30.65 -25.30
CA LYS A 12 -27.31 29.96 -26.57
C LYS A 12 -26.53 28.63 -26.60
N ASN A 13 -27.26 27.54 -26.65
CA ASN A 13 -26.80 26.19 -26.98
C ASN A 13 -26.06 26.16 -28.31
N ARG A 14 -24.81 25.73 -28.34
CA ARG A 14 -24.16 25.14 -29.51
C ARG A 14 -23.85 23.67 -29.22
N PRO A 15 -24.22 22.71 -30.05
CA PRO A 15 -23.85 21.31 -29.87
C PRO A 15 -22.37 21.16 -30.23
N MET A 16 -21.59 20.59 -29.30
CA MET A 16 -20.22 20.16 -29.59
C MET A 16 -20.29 18.85 -30.40
N LYS A 17 -19.77 18.88 -31.61
CA LYS A 17 -19.56 17.72 -32.46
C LYS A 17 -18.41 16.91 -31.84
N ASN A 18 -18.67 15.66 -31.47
CA ASN A 18 -17.68 14.64 -31.20
C ASN A 18 -16.78 14.44 -32.41
N GLN A 19 -15.53 14.88 -32.36
CA GLN A 19 -14.50 14.45 -33.30
C GLN A 19 -13.77 13.26 -32.73
N HIS A 20 -14.05 12.08 -33.28
CA HIS A 20 -13.24 10.88 -33.06
C HIS A 20 -11.90 11.08 -33.77
N ILE A 21 -10.83 11.23 -33.00
CA ILE A 21 -9.45 11.18 -33.52
C ILE A 21 -9.13 9.70 -33.74
N ASN A 22 -8.88 9.30 -34.98
CA ASN A 22 -8.52 7.92 -35.29
C ASN A 22 -7.02 7.69 -35.08
N ARG A 23 -6.61 6.43 -34.94
CA ARG A 23 -5.21 6.01 -34.70
C ARG A 23 -4.21 6.58 -35.70
N ARG A 24 -4.62 6.92 -36.90
CA ARG A 24 -3.77 7.42 -37.98
C ARG A 24 -3.45 8.92 -37.78
N ASP A 25 -4.41 9.67 -37.24
CA ASP A 25 -4.24 11.10 -36.96
C ASP A 25 -3.34 11.32 -35.72
N PHE A 26 -3.41 10.42 -34.75
CA PHE A 26 -2.51 10.41 -33.59
C PHE A 26 -1.05 10.14 -33.98
N LEU A 27 -0.79 9.20 -34.89
CA LEU A 27 0.57 8.89 -35.36
C LEU A 27 1.16 9.98 -36.24
N ASN A 28 0.36 10.79 -36.94
CA ASN A 28 0.83 11.92 -37.70
C ASN A 28 1.22 13.13 -36.82
N ILE A 29 0.66 13.25 -35.62
CA ILE A 29 1.02 14.31 -34.66
C ILE A 29 2.32 13.96 -33.93
N VAL A 30 2.62 12.70 -33.72
CA VAL A 30 3.84 12.23 -33.04
C VAL A 30 5.04 12.06 -34.00
N GLY A 31 4.79 12.01 -35.31
CA GLY A 31 5.80 11.70 -36.35
C GLY A 31 6.63 12.86 -36.89
N ILE A 32 6.45 14.10 -36.41
CA ILE A 32 7.19 15.28 -36.93
C ILE A 32 8.11 15.89 -35.88
N THR A 33 8.99 15.09 -35.31
CA THR A 33 10.17 15.64 -34.58
C THR A 33 11.34 14.63 -34.60
N ALA A 34 11.79 14.27 -35.80
CA ALA A 34 13.10 13.64 -35.96
C ALA A 34 13.64 13.99 -37.36
N ALA A 35 14.33 15.09 -37.46
CA ALA A 35 15.50 15.37 -38.32
C ALA A 35 15.64 16.88 -38.56
N THR A 36 16.61 17.50 -37.91
CA THR A 36 17.63 18.32 -38.64
C THR A 36 18.64 18.86 -37.63
N THR A 37 19.87 18.42 -37.85
CA THR A 37 21.10 18.94 -37.24
C THR A 37 21.53 20.26 -37.89
N THR A 38 22.28 21.06 -37.08
CA THR A 38 23.28 22.08 -37.42
C THR A 38 22.79 23.46 -37.97
N ALA A 39 23.00 24.46 -37.09
CA ALA A 39 23.97 25.56 -37.35
C ALA A 39 23.87 26.63 -36.25
N ALA A 40 24.99 26.96 -35.66
CA ALA A 40 25.17 28.09 -34.76
C ALA A 40 25.00 29.42 -35.52
N LEU A 41 24.41 30.44 -34.88
CA LEU A 41 24.93 31.82 -34.88
C LEU A 41 24.12 32.71 -33.91
N TYR A 42 24.80 33.57 -33.24
CA TYR A 42 24.49 34.62 -32.30
C TYR A 42 23.18 35.42 -32.52
N GLY A 43 22.47 35.68 -31.42
CA GLY A 43 21.42 36.71 -31.38
C GLY A 43 20.86 36.87 -29.97
N CYS A 44 21.12 38.02 -29.36
CA CYS A 44 20.63 38.41 -28.01
C CYS A 44 19.14 38.69 -27.92
N ALA A 45 18.57 38.34 -26.76
CA ALA A 45 17.43 38.92 -26.01
C ALA A 45 15.99 38.60 -26.49
N PRO A 46 14.94 38.75 -25.63
CA PRO A 46 14.89 39.07 -24.21
C PRO A 46 14.26 37.97 -23.31
N LYS A 47 14.41 38.15 -22.02
CA LYS A 47 13.77 37.35 -20.94
C LYS A 47 12.25 37.43 -21.03
N ASP A 48 11.61 36.28 -21.17
CA ASP A 48 10.22 36.10 -20.74
C ASP A 48 10.17 35.11 -19.58
N GLN A 49 9.47 35.50 -18.52
CA GLN A 49 9.28 34.73 -17.29
C GLN A 49 8.17 33.71 -17.48
N GLY A 50 8.33 32.50 -16.89
CA GLY A 50 7.22 31.62 -16.60
C GLY A 50 7.18 30.31 -17.40
N GLY A 51 8.17 29.48 -17.25
CA GLY A 51 8.08 28.06 -17.59
C GLY A 51 8.64 27.27 -16.42
N SER A 52 7.76 26.65 -15.61
CA SER A 52 8.18 25.65 -14.65
C SER A 52 8.71 24.44 -15.42
N GLY A 53 10.01 24.44 -15.69
CA GLY A 53 10.70 23.28 -16.20
C GLY A 53 10.59 22.16 -15.17
N SER A 54 9.84 21.12 -15.45
CA SER A 54 9.94 19.87 -14.72
C SER A 54 11.39 19.39 -14.86
N LYS A 55 12.15 19.49 -13.77
CA LYS A 55 13.45 18.81 -13.70
C LYS A 55 13.16 17.34 -14.01
N ALA A 56 13.82 16.79 -15.02
CA ALA A 56 13.76 15.37 -15.31
C ALA A 56 14.08 14.63 -14.01
N SER A 57 13.13 13.86 -13.49
CA SER A 57 13.34 13.07 -12.29
C SER A 57 14.48 12.10 -12.54
N SER A 58 15.41 11.95 -11.58
CA SER A 58 16.49 10.97 -11.67
C SER A 58 15.92 9.60 -12.03
N PRO A 59 16.65 8.78 -12.82
CA PRO A 59 16.24 7.42 -13.15
C PRO A 59 15.86 6.63 -11.88
N VAL A 60 14.83 5.78 -12.00
CA VAL A 60 14.45 4.89 -10.88
C VAL A 60 15.46 3.76 -10.79
N PRO A 61 16.10 3.51 -9.63
CA PRO A 61 17.10 2.45 -9.49
C PRO A 61 16.50 1.05 -9.72
N THR A 62 17.27 0.14 -10.32
CA THR A 62 16.84 -1.24 -10.60
C THR A 62 17.55 -2.29 -9.73
N ASP A 63 18.69 -1.94 -9.11
CA ASP A 63 19.60 -2.88 -8.44
C ASP A 63 19.97 -2.45 -7.00
N GLN A 64 19.28 -1.45 -6.45
CA GLN A 64 19.62 -0.85 -5.16
C GLN A 64 18.53 -1.02 -4.10
N MET A 65 17.51 -1.84 -4.36
CA MET A 65 16.45 -2.11 -3.38
C MET A 65 17.04 -2.60 -2.07
N THR A 66 16.61 -2.01 -0.97
CA THR A 66 16.96 -2.48 0.37
C THR A 66 16.19 -3.75 0.69
N TYR A 67 16.89 -4.79 1.10
CA TYR A 67 16.30 -6.05 1.55
C TYR A 67 16.57 -6.28 3.02
N ARG A 68 15.70 -7.05 3.66
CA ARG A 68 15.89 -7.55 5.02
C ARG A 68 15.76 -9.05 5.08
N THR A 69 16.54 -9.64 5.99
CA THR A 69 16.53 -11.08 6.27
C THR A 69 16.48 -11.25 7.78
N PHE A 70 15.54 -12.05 8.24
CA PHE A 70 15.45 -12.45 9.65
C PHE A 70 15.85 -13.93 9.74
N PRO A 71 16.75 -14.32 10.66
CA PRO A 71 17.26 -15.69 10.74
C PRO A 71 16.17 -16.75 10.89
N GLY A 72 15.07 -16.44 11.60
CA GLY A 72 13.94 -17.35 11.78
C GLY A 72 13.10 -17.59 10.52
N LEU A 73 13.11 -16.64 9.56
CA LEU A 73 12.37 -16.76 8.30
C LEU A 73 13.23 -17.31 7.17
N GLY A 74 14.50 -16.90 7.11
CA GLY A 74 15.43 -17.28 6.03
C GLY A 74 15.21 -16.52 4.72
N ASP A 75 14.11 -15.78 4.58
CA ASP A 75 13.71 -15.07 3.38
C ASP A 75 14.46 -13.72 3.24
N LYS A 76 14.84 -13.36 2.01
CA LYS A 76 15.40 -12.05 1.67
C LYS A 76 14.30 -11.17 1.07
N VAL A 77 13.60 -10.42 1.92
CA VAL A 77 12.40 -9.65 1.54
C VAL A 77 12.75 -8.20 1.23
N SER A 78 12.20 -7.65 0.15
CA SER A 78 12.31 -6.21 -0.16
C SER A 78 11.63 -5.36 0.91
N LEU A 79 12.30 -4.30 1.35
CA LEU A 79 11.76 -3.41 2.38
C LEU A 79 10.50 -2.67 1.90
N LEU A 80 10.34 -2.46 0.57
CA LEU A 80 9.08 -2.08 -0.04
C LEU A 80 8.27 -3.33 -0.39
N GLY A 81 7.11 -3.49 0.23
CA GLY A 81 6.11 -4.49 -0.12
C GLY A 81 4.96 -3.90 -0.92
N TYR A 82 4.43 -4.65 -1.87
CA TYR A 82 3.27 -4.26 -2.66
C TYR A 82 1.97 -4.65 -1.95
N GLY A 83 1.20 -3.65 -1.47
CA GLY A 83 -0.15 -3.85 -0.91
C GLY A 83 -1.20 -3.90 -2.02
N CYS A 84 -1.76 -5.06 -2.28
CA CYS A 84 -2.69 -5.31 -3.40
C CYS A 84 -4.14 -4.87 -3.12
N MET A 85 -4.39 -4.10 -2.08
CA MET A 85 -5.72 -3.61 -1.71
C MET A 85 -6.25 -2.50 -2.62
N ARG A 86 -5.36 -1.84 -3.37
CA ARG A 86 -5.67 -0.65 -4.19
C ARG A 86 -5.27 -0.81 -5.64
N TRP A 87 -5.58 -1.97 -6.23
CA TRP A 87 -5.38 -2.17 -7.66
C TRP A 87 -6.14 -1.12 -8.48
N PRO A 88 -5.57 -0.65 -9.60
CA PRO A 88 -6.28 0.28 -10.49
C PRO A 88 -7.56 -0.32 -11.02
N THR A 89 -8.59 0.51 -11.16
CA THR A 89 -9.91 0.10 -11.64
C THR A 89 -10.36 0.97 -12.80
N ILE A 90 -11.21 0.39 -13.66
CA ILE A 90 -11.91 1.07 -14.75
C ILE A 90 -13.42 0.92 -14.57
N PRO A 91 -14.25 1.85 -15.05
CA PRO A 91 -15.69 1.72 -15.01
C PRO A 91 -16.15 0.44 -15.73
N SER A 92 -17.09 -0.29 -15.11
CA SER A 92 -17.69 -1.45 -15.74
C SER A 92 -18.52 -1.03 -16.97
N PRO A 93 -18.48 -1.81 -18.08
CA PRO A 93 -19.26 -1.52 -19.29
C PRO A 93 -20.78 -1.47 -19.07
N ASP A 94 -21.28 -2.15 -18.04
CA ASP A 94 -22.72 -2.15 -17.68
C ASP A 94 -23.10 -1.00 -16.72
N GLY A 95 -22.14 -0.14 -16.36
CA GLY A 95 -22.33 1.00 -15.45
C GLY A 95 -22.54 0.60 -13.99
N LYS A 96 -22.30 -0.66 -13.63
CA LYS A 96 -22.49 -1.15 -12.25
C LYS A 96 -21.16 -1.39 -11.55
N GLY A 97 -20.61 -0.31 -11.01
CA GLY A 97 -19.33 -0.37 -10.25
C GLY A 97 -18.11 -0.34 -11.14
N ASP A 98 -16.97 -0.69 -10.57
CA ASP A 98 -15.67 -0.69 -11.21
C ASP A 98 -15.13 -2.11 -11.34
N LEU A 99 -14.41 -2.38 -12.41
CA LEU A 99 -13.63 -3.60 -12.64
C LEU A 99 -12.15 -3.31 -12.43
N ILE A 100 -11.37 -4.31 -12.04
CA ILE A 100 -9.92 -4.17 -12.00
C ILE A 100 -9.39 -3.99 -13.42
N ASP A 101 -8.53 -3.00 -13.62
CA ASP A 101 -7.73 -2.84 -14.83
C ASP A 101 -6.56 -3.82 -14.80
N GLN A 102 -6.79 -5.03 -15.33
CA GLN A 102 -5.78 -6.10 -15.28
C GLN A 102 -4.51 -5.74 -16.04
N ASP A 103 -4.61 -4.98 -17.13
CA ASP A 103 -3.44 -4.58 -17.92
C ASP A 103 -2.56 -3.61 -17.11
N ALA A 104 -3.17 -2.64 -16.43
CA ALA A 104 -2.46 -1.74 -15.54
C ALA A 104 -1.86 -2.49 -14.32
N VAL A 105 -2.58 -3.47 -13.75
CA VAL A 105 -2.03 -4.33 -12.68
C VAL A 105 -0.81 -5.09 -13.16
N ASN A 106 -0.87 -5.68 -14.36
CA ASN A 106 0.25 -6.42 -14.94
C ASN A 106 1.48 -5.52 -15.15
N GLU A 107 1.28 -4.31 -15.67
CA GLU A 107 2.36 -3.33 -15.86
C GLU A 107 3.01 -2.92 -14.53
N LEU A 108 2.21 -2.65 -13.51
CA LEU A 108 2.70 -2.28 -12.18
C LEU A 108 3.50 -3.42 -11.53
N VAL A 109 3.03 -4.66 -11.63
CA VAL A 109 3.72 -5.84 -11.08
C VAL A 109 5.02 -6.10 -11.83
N ASP A 110 5.02 -6.04 -13.16
CA ASP A 110 6.24 -6.21 -13.98
C ASP A 110 7.30 -5.16 -13.60
N TYR A 111 6.87 -3.91 -13.48
CA TYR A 111 7.77 -2.82 -13.08
C TYR A 111 8.30 -3.01 -11.65
N ALA A 112 7.45 -3.37 -10.70
CA ALA A 112 7.83 -3.59 -9.31
C ALA A 112 8.91 -4.69 -9.19
N ILE A 113 8.70 -5.84 -9.83
CA ILE A 113 9.65 -6.96 -9.82
C ILE A 113 10.98 -6.57 -10.52
N ALA A 114 10.91 -5.89 -11.66
CA ALA A 114 12.10 -5.41 -12.38
C ALA A 114 12.96 -4.43 -11.55
N HIS A 115 12.36 -3.78 -10.54
CA HIS A 115 13.05 -2.84 -9.65
C HIS A 115 13.28 -3.42 -8.24
N GLY A 116 13.17 -4.74 -8.08
CA GLY A 116 13.56 -5.46 -6.87
C GLY A 116 12.49 -5.59 -5.81
N VAL A 117 11.25 -5.18 -6.05
CA VAL A 117 10.13 -5.47 -5.14
C VAL A 117 9.77 -6.94 -5.28
N ASN A 118 9.81 -7.68 -4.17
CA ASN A 118 9.56 -9.11 -4.18
C ASN A 118 8.54 -9.59 -3.14
N TYR A 119 7.81 -8.69 -2.48
CA TYR A 119 6.76 -9.04 -1.51
C TYR A 119 5.42 -8.45 -1.94
N PHE A 120 4.40 -9.31 -2.09
CA PHE A 120 3.05 -8.94 -2.51
C PHE A 120 2.02 -9.41 -1.48
N ASP A 121 1.22 -8.48 -0.95
CA ASP A 121 0.25 -8.72 0.12
C ASP A 121 -1.17 -8.50 -0.38
N THR A 122 -2.00 -9.53 -0.36
CA THR A 122 -3.41 -9.48 -0.76
C THR A 122 -4.36 -10.05 0.29
N SER A 123 -5.63 -10.18 -0.06
CA SER A 123 -6.67 -10.78 0.78
C SER A 123 -7.90 -11.13 -0.06
N PRO A 124 -8.65 -12.19 0.29
CA PRO A 124 -9.87 -12.58 -0.41
C PRO A 124 -11.00 -11.54 -0.36
N VAL A 125 -10.88 -10.50 0.46
CA VAL A 125 -11.89 -9.42 0.57
C VAL A 125 -11.46 -8.10 -0.06
N TYR A 126 -10.21 -7.99 -0.53
CA TYR A 126 -9.72 -6.76 -1.14
C TYR A 126 -10.33 -6.54 -2.53
N VAL A 127 -10.58 -5.27 -2.87
CA VAL A 127 -11.21 -4.86 -4.14
C VAL A 127 -12.46 -5.70 -4.42
N GLN A 128 -13.38 -5.73 -3.44
CA GLN A 128 -14.66 -6.48 -3.54
C GLN A 128 -14.48 -7.99 -3.85
N GLY A 129 -13.35 -8.57 -3.44
CA GLY A 129 -13.03 -10.00 -3.65
C GLY A 129 -12.27 -10.32 -4.92
N TRP A 130 -11.87 -9.32 -5.71
CA TRP A 130 -11.18 -9.52 -6.98
C TRP A 130 -9.64 -9.45 -6.89
N SER A 131 -9.10 -9.00 -5.74
CA SER A 131 -7.66 -8.75 -5.61
C SER A 131 -6.81 -10.00 -5.75
N GLU A 132 -7.19 -11.13 -5.11
CA GLU A 132 -6.41 -12.37 -5.22
C GLU A 132 -6.30 -12.84 -6.67
N LYS A 133 -7.41 -12.81 -7.41
CA LYS A 133 -7.43 -13.22 -8.81
C LYS A 133 -6.55 -12.33 -9.69
N ALA A 134 -6.67 -11.02 -9.54
CA ALA A 134 -5.87 -10.07 -10.30
C ALA A 134 -4.37 -10.20 -9.98
N THR A 135 -4.04 -10.38 -8.69
CA THR A 135 -2.68 -10.62 -8.22
C THR A 135 -2.13 -11.93 -8.79
N GLY A 136 -2.92 -13.01 -8.75
CA GLY A 136 -2.52 -14.31 -9.29
C GLY A 136 -2.25 -14.25 -10.80
N ILE A 137 -3.11 -13.60 -11.58
CA ILE A 137 -2.89 -13.39 -13.03
C ILE A 137 -1.58 -12.64 -13.29
N ALA A 138 -1.32 -11.57 -12.56
CA ALA A 138 -0.11 -10.77 -12.76
C ALA A 138 1.16 -11.52 -12.36
N LEU A 139 1.16 -12.17 -11.19
CA LEU A 139 2.32 -12.88 -10.64
C LEU A 139 2.62 -14.19 -11.36
N SER A 140 1.64 -14.90 -11.91
CA SER A 140 1.86 -16.13 -12.69
C SER A 140 2.69 -15.92 -13.95
N ARG A 141 2.93 -14.70 -14.36
CA ARG A 141 3.80 -14.30 -15.48
C ARG A 141 5.30 -14.30 -15.11
N HIS A 142 5.61 -14.45 -13.82
CA HIS A 142 6.96 -14.44 -13.25
C HIS A 142 7.30 -15.79 -12.61
N PRO A 143 8.59 -16.15 -12.52
CA PRO A 143 9.01 -17.35 -11.78
C PRO A 143 8.50 -17.29 -10.32
N ARG A 144 7.88 -18.37 -9.86
CA ARG A 144 7.23 -18.42 -8.52
C ARG A 144 8.23 -18.17 -7.38
N ASP A 145 9.47 -18.51 -7.54
CA ASP A 145 10.56 -18.33 -6.57
C ASP A 145 11.19 -16.93 -6.62
N SER A 146 10.75 -16.05 -7.53
CA SER A 146 11.23 -14.67 -7.62
C SER A 146 10.48 -13.70 -6.70
N TYR A 147 9.42 -14.15 -6.03
CA TYR A 147 8.61 -13.30 -5.15
C TYR A 147 8.03 -14.07 -3.97
N TYR A 148 7.69 -13.34 -2.93
CA TYR A 148 6.95 -13.80 -1.77
C TYR A 148 5.50 -13.34 -1.85
N LEU A 149 4.58 -14.25 -1.58
CA LEU A 149 3.13 -14.03 -1.70
C LEU A 149 2.45 -14.19 -0.34
N ALA A 150 1.74 -13.15 0.07
CA ALA A 150 0.97 -13.10 1.31
C ALA A 150 -0.52 -12.99 1.04
N THR A 151 -1.34 -13.79 1.73
CA THR A 151 -2.79 -13.62 1.82
C THR A 151 -3.33 -13.96 3.20
N LYS A 152 -4.64 -13.85 3.41
CA LYS A 152 -5.22 -13.82 4.75
C LYS A 152 -6.50 -14.63 4.86
N LEU A 153 -6.78 -15.22 6.03
CA LEU A 153 -8.10 -15.77 6.36
C LEU A 153 -9.04 -14.64 6.82
N SER A 154 -9.94 -14.22 5.93
CA SER A 154 -10.81 -13.05 6.10
C SER A 154 -12.28 -13.43 6.36
N ASN A 155 -12.52 -14.41 7.20
CA ASN A 155 -13.83 -14.97 7.52
C ASN A 155 -14.69 -14.06 8.43
N PHE A 156 -14.85 -12.78 8.08
CA PHE A 156 -15.44 -11.74 8.94
C PHE A 156 -16.92 -11.89 9.25
N SER A 157 -17.70 -12.51 8.37
CA SER A 157 -19.15 -12.60 8.49
C SER A 157 -19.66 -14.02 8.72
N ASN A 158 -18.83 -15.03 8.44
CA ASN A 158 -19.18 -16.43 8.62
C ASN A 158 -17.96 -17.19 9.17
N TYR A 159 -18.00 -17.54 10.44
CA TYR A 159 -16.92 -18.17 11.19
C TYR A 159 -16.93 -19.70 11.12
N THR A 160 -17.87 -20.30 10.39
CA THR A 160 -17.92 -21.76 10.27
C THR A 160 -16.62 -22.29 9.68
N ARG A 161 -16.21 -23.46 10.16
CA ARG A 161 -15.04 -24.18 9.61
C ARG A 161 -15.17 -24.41 8.11
N GLU A 162 -16.36 -24.79 7.67
CA GLU A 162 -16.64 -25.06 6.25
C GLU A 162 -16.38 -23.83 5.38
N ASN A 163 -16.91 -22.65 5.75
CA ASN A 163 -16.67 -21.41 5.04
C ASN A 163 -15.19 -21.01 5.05
N SER A 164 -14.54 -21.13 6.21
CA SER A 164 -13.12 -20.79 6.37
C SER A 164 -12.22 -21.68 5.51
N MET A 165 -12.52 -22.99 5.46
CA MET A 165 -11.82 -23.94 4.58
C MET A 165 -12.07 -23.68 3.10
N ALA A 166 -13.30 -23.31 2.72
CA ALA A 166 -13.61 -22.94 1.33
C ALA A 166 -12.84 -21.68 0.92
N MET A 167 -12.78 -20.65 1.79
CA MET A 167 -11.99 -19.45 1.56
C MET A 167 -10.50 -19.75 1.41
N TYR A 168 -9.92 -20.54 2.33
CA TYR A 168 -8.52 -20.97 2.27
C TYR A 168 -8.19 -21.64 0.93
N ARG A 169 -8.99 -22.62 0.51
CA ARG A 169 -8.78 -23.34 -0.77
C ARG A 169 -8.92 -22.42 -1.97
N ARG A 170 -9.90 -21.50 -1.94
CA ARG A 170 -10.12 -20.54 -3.01
C ARG A 170 -8.91 -19.64 -3.21
N SER A 171 -8.25 -19.19 -2.14
CA SER A 171 -7.04 -18.35 -2.24
C SER A 171 -5.96 -19.01 -3.11
N PHE A 172 -5.70 -20.31 -2.97
CA PHE A 172 -4.73 -21.02 -3.84
C PHE A 172 -5.14 -21.02 -5.31
N SER A 173 -6.44 -21.27 -5.57
CA SER A 173 -6.97 -21.26 -6.93
C SER A 173 -6.91 -19.88 -7.59
N GLU A 174 -7.33 -18.83 -6.86
CA GLU A 174 -7.32 -17.45 -7.38
C GLU A 174 -5.88 -16.91 -7.56
N LEU A 175 -4.98 -17.26 -6.65
CA LEU A 175 -3.57 -16.87 -6.70
C LEU A 175 -2.72 -17.76 -7.61
N GLN A 176 -3.27 -18.85 -8.16
CA GLN A 176 -2.62 -19.78 -9.08
C GLN A 176 -1.30 -20.34 -8.52
N THR A 177 -1.31 -20.81 -7.27
CA THR A 177 -0.12 -21.28 -6.55
C THR A 177 -0.41 -22.52 -5.71
N ASP A 178 0.61 -23.34 -5.50
CA ASP A 178 0.52 -24.54 -4.65
C ASP A 178 0.99 -24.29 -3.20
N TYR A 179 1.62 -23.14 -2.94
CA TYR A 179 2.07 -22.74 -1.61
C TYR A 179 2.00 -21.21 -1.43
N LEU A 180 1.84 -20.80 -0.18
CA LEU A 180 1.86 -19.40 0.25
C LEU A 180 3.08 -19.15 1.12
N ASP A 181 3.81 -18.06 0.84
CA ASP A 181 4.97 -17.72 1.65
C ASP A 181 4.54 -17.18 3.02
N TYR A 182 3.53 -16.30 3.04
CA TYR A 182 3.02 -15.67 4.25
C TYR A 182 1.49 -15.82 4.33
N TYR A 183 1.00 -16.34 5.44
CA TYR A 183 -0.44 -16.46 5.66
C TYR A 183 -0.85 -15.81 6.97
N LEU A 184 -1.90 -14.98 6.95
CA LEU A 184 -2.29 -14.19 8.11
C LEU A 184 -3.69 -14.53 8.61
N LEU A 185 -3.84 -14.56 9.93
CA LEU A 185 -5.14 -14.35 10.56
C LEU A 185 -5.50 -12.86 10.40
N HIS A 186 -6.61 -12.57 9.70
CA HIS A 186 -6.89 -11.21 9.24
C HIS A 186 -7.58 -10.34 10.29
N SER A 187 -7.02 -9.16 10.58
CA SER A 187 -7.63 -8.10 11.41
C SER A 187 -8.05 -8.58 12.79
N ILE A 188 -7.08 -9.04 13.57
CA ILE A 188 -7.27 -9.42 14.97
C ILE A 188 -7.58 -8.17 15.79
N GLY A 189 -8.48 -8.30 16.78
CA GLY A 189 -8.89 -7.22 17.69
C GLY A 189 -10.19 -6.51 17.26
N GLY A 190 -10.77 -6.86 16.11
CA GLY A 190 -12.09 -6.41 15.71
C GLY A 190 -13.24 -7.11 16.46
N GLY A 191 -14.46 -6.60 16.29
CA GLY A 191 -15.67 -7.18 16.90
C GLY A 191 -15.65 -7.11 18.44
N GLN A 192 -15.73 -8.28 19.09
CA GLN A 192 -15.72 -8.43 20.55
C GLN A 192 -14.33 -8.88 21.08
N GLY A 193 -13.24 -8.43 20.45
CA GLY A 193 -11.89 -8.74 20.91
C GLY A 193 -11.60 -10.25 20.88
N MET A 194 -11.09 -10.78 21.97
CA MET A 194 -10.71 -12.19 22.09
C MET A 194 -11.87 -13.17 21.85
N LYS A 195 -13.09 -12.81 22.18
CA LYS A 195 -14.24 -13.65 21.83
C LYS A 195 -14.33 -13.84 20.31
N THR A 196 -14.23 -12.77 19.54
CA THR A 196 -14.24 -12.85 18.07
C THR A 196 -13.03 -13.62 17.53
N PHE A 197 -11.86 -13.48 18.13
CA PHE A 197 -10.68 -14.27 17.79
C PHE A 197 -10.94 -15.77 17.98
N ASN A 198 -11.49 -16.15 19.14
CA ASN A 198 -11.79 -17.57 19.46
C ASN A 198 -12.83 -18.14 18.48
N ASP A 199 -13.95 -17.42 18.27
CA ASP A 199 -14.99 -17.84 17.32
C ASP A 199 -14.45 -18.05 15.90
N ARG A 200 -13.54 -17.18 15.46
CA ARG A 200 -13.00 -17.19 14.08
C ARG A 200 -11.92 -18.23 13.85
N TYR A 201 -11.13 -18.58 14.85
CA TYR A 201 -9.90 -19.33 14.64
C TYR A 201 -9.70 -20.51 15.58
N VAL A 202 -10.11 -20.40 16.85
CA VAL A 202 -9.87 -21.46 17.86
C VAL A 202 -11.02 -22.44 17.87
N ASP A 203 -12.25 -21.98 18.14
CA ASP A 203 -13.41 -22.83 18.37
C ASP A 203 -13.84 -23.60 17.11
N ASN A 204 -13.57 -23.03 15.93
CA ASN A 204 -13.80 -23.69 14.66
C ASN A 204 -12.61 -24.55 14.20
N GLY A 205 -11.53 -24.64 14.99
CA GLY A 205 -10.33 -25.44 14.71
C GLY A 205 -9.50 -24.98 13.50
N MET A 206 -9.67 -23.72 13.07
CA MET A 206 -8.89 -23.20 11.93
C MET A 206 -7.44 -22.91 12.31
N LEU A 207 -7.16 -22.46 13.52
CA LEU A 207 -5.78 -22.21 13.96
C LEU A 207 -4.95 -23.50 13.92
N ASP A 208 -5.46 -24.60 14.49
CA ASP A 208 -4.81 -25.91 14.44
C ASP A 208 -4.61 -26.40 13.01
N PHE A 209 -5.60 -26.15 12.15
CA PHE A 209 -5.49 -26.49 10.73
C PHE A 209 -4.36 -25.72 10.05
N LEU A 210 -4.28 -24.39 10.24
CA LEU A 210 -3.25 -23.56 9.63
C LEU A 210 -1.84 -23.89 10.14
N MET A 211 -1.69 -24.25 11.42
CA MET A 211 -0.43 -24.74 11.94
C MET A 211 0.01 -26.05 11.23
N LYS A 212 -0.91 -26.97 10.99
CA LYS A 212 -0.63 -28.19 10.21
C LYS A 212 -0.31 -27.90 8.74
N GLU A 213 -0.94 -26.89 8.14
CA GLU A 213 -0.61 -26.44 6.78
C GLU A 213 0.80 -25.84 6.70
N ARG A 214 1.25 -25.17 7.77
CA ARG A 214 2.63 -24.70 7.90
C ARG A 214 3.61 -25.87 8.04
N GLU A 215 3.33 -26.84 8.91
CA GLU A 215 4.14 -28.05 9.05
C GLU A 215 4.25 -28.84 7.72
N ALA A 216 3.18 -28.84 6.93
CA ALA A 216 3.12 -29.49 5.62
C ALA A 216 3.77 -28.67 4.49
N GLY A 217 4.23 -27.43 4.74
CA GLY A 217 4.90 -26.57 3.79
C GLY A 217 3.98 -25.87 2.78
N ARG A 218 2.64 -25.98 2.93
CA ARG A 218 1.69 -25.22 2.10
C ARG A 218 1.59 -23.76 2.52
N ILE A 219 1.86 -23.46 3.76
CA ILE A 219 2.14 -22.14 4.32
C ILE A 219 3.58 -22.18 4.82
N ARG A 220 4.42 -21.23 4.41
CA ARG A 220 5.80 -21.15 4.92
C ARG A 220 5.86 -20.44 6.26
N HIS A 221 5.18 -19.29 6.36
CA HIS A 221 5.16 -18.44 7.55
C HIS A 221 3.72 -18.12 7.94
N LEU A 222 3.38 -18.34 9.21
CA LEU A 222 2.06 -18.04 9.79
C LEU A 222 2.14 -16.88 10.75
N GLY A 223 1.32 -15.86 10.51
CA GLY A 223 1.24 -14.66 11.33
C GLY A 223 -0.17 -14.09 11.39
N TRP A 224 -0.29 -12.85 11.79
CA TRP A 224 -1.58 -12.19 11.90
C TRP A 224 -1.46 -10.67 11.70
N SER A 225 -2.56 -10.03 11.29
CA SER A 225 -2.67 -8.58 11.21
C SER A 225 -3.55 -8.05 12.34
N PHE A 226 -3.18 -6.90 12.89
CA PHE A 226 -3.79 -6.35 14.09
C PHE A 226 -4.50 -5.03 13.87
N HIS A 227 -5.75 -4.95 14.39
CA HIS A 227 -6.53 -3.71 14.54
C HIS A 227 -7.39 -3.83 15.77
N GLY A 228 -6.91 -3.40 16.94
CA GLY A 228 -7.66 -3.58 18.17
C GLY A 228 -7.04 -2.88 19.37
N THR A 229 -7.33 -3.37 20.54
CA THR A 229 -6.84 -2.88 21.83
C THR A 229 -5.63 -3.68 22.32
N SER A 230 -4.81 -3.08 23.18
CA SER A 230 -3.56 -3.70 23.66
C SER A 230 -3.77 -5.03 24.38
N ASP A 231 -4.86 -5.17 25.13
CA ASP A 231 -5.20 -6.43 25.80
C ASP A 231 -5.35 -7.60 24.83
N VAL A 232 -6.05 -7.38 23.71
CA VAL A 232 -6.19 -8.41 22.66
C VAL A 232 -4.84 -8.69 21.97
N PHE A 233 -4.05 -7.65 21.73
CA PHE A 233 -2.71 -7.81 21.16
C PHE A 233 -1.85 -8.70 22.04
N ASP A 234 -1.81 -8.40 23.35
CA ASP A 234 -0.98 -9.09 24.33
C ASP A 234 -1.41 -10.57 24.50
N GLU A 235 -2.73 -10.83 24.55
CA GLU A 235 -3.25 -12.21 24.66
C GLU A 235 -2.89 -13.05 23.42
N VAL A 236 -3.06 -12.52 22.20
CA VAL A 236 -2.70 -13.25 20.98
C VAL A 236 -1.19 -13.38 20.82
N LEU A 237 -0.44 -12.35 21.23
CA LEU A 237 1.02 -12.40 21.21
C LEU A 237 1.56 -13.45 22.22
N ALA A 238 0.94 -13.60 23.40
CA ALA A 238 1.30 -14.61 24.38
C ALA A 238 1.11 -16.05 23.85
N MET A 239 0.23 -16.27 22.86
CA MET A 239 0.12 -17.58 22.20
C MET A 239 1.38 -17.95 21.38
N HIS A 240 2.36 -17.05 21.26
CA HIS A 240 3.62 -17.34 20.57
C HIS A 240 4.34 -18.56 21.14
N ASP A 241 4.24 -18.81 22.44
CA ASP A 241 4.86 -19.98 23.09
C ASP A 241 4.35 -21.33 22.55
N THR A 242 3.16 -21.35 21.97
CA THR A 242 2.52 -22.56 21.43
C THR A 242 2.35 -22.52 19.91
N VAL A 243 2.00 -21.37 19.36
CA VAL A 243 1.75 -21.23 17.91
C VAL A 243 3.05 -20.93 17.15
N HIS A 244 4.03 -20.30 17.79
CA HIS A 244 5.28 -19.83 17.17
C HIS A 244 4.98 -18.90 15.99
N TRP A 245 4.41 -17.71 16.29
CA TRP A 245 4.15 -16.70 15.27
C TRP A 245 5.45 -16.32 14.54
N ASP A 246 5.45 -16.44 13.21
CA ASP A 246 6.62 -16.13 12.40
C ASP A 246 6.77 -14.62 12.15
N PHE A 247 5.66 -13.88 12.18
CA PHE A 247 5.61 -12.42 11.97
C PHE A 247 4.28 -11.85 12.45
N VAL A 248 4.23 -10.52 12.64
CA VAL A 248 2.98 -9.79 12.91
C VAL A 248 2.88 -8.56 12.02
N GLN A 249 1.71 -8.34 11.43
CA GLN A 249 1.43 -7.15 10.63
C GLN A 249 0.76 -6.09 11.51
N ILE A 250 1.42 -4.96 11.70
CA ILE A 250 0.96 -3.84 12.53
C ILE A 250 0.86 -2.54 11.73
N GLN A 251 -0.05 -1.66 12.14
CA GLN A 251 -0.11 -0.29 11.67
C GLN A 251 1.04 0.51 12.28
N LEU A 252 1.87 1.15 11.44
CA LEU A 252 2.98 1.98 11.90
C LEU A 252 3.25 3.12 10.94
N ASN A 253 3.20 4.34 11.45
CA ASN A 253 3.62 5.59 10.80
C ASN A 253 4.01 6.61 11.87
N TYR A 254 4.59 7.74 11.48
CA TYR A 254 5.12 8.71 12.43
C TYR A 254 4.05 9.44 13.28
N VAL A 255 2.76 9.39 12.89
CA VAL A 255 1.65 9.90 13.72
C VAL A 255 1.20 8.83 14.71
N ASP A 256 0.86 7.62 14.22
CA ASP A 256 0.38 6.55 15.07
C ASP A 256 1.48 5.94 15.97
N TRP A 257 2.72 6.32 15.75
CA TRP A 257 3.81 5.89 16.62
C TRP A 257 3.50 6.17 18.11
N ARG A 258 3.06 7.40 18.41
CA ARG A 258 2.70 7.85 19.76
C ARG A 258 1.32 8.47 19.89
N HIS A 259 0.63 8.69 18.79
CA HIS A 259 -0.63 9.44 18.75
C HIS A 259 -1.73 8.70 18.02
N ALA A 260 -1.76 7.36 18.14
CA ALA A 260 -2.82 6.56 17.56
C ALA A 260 -4.19 6.93 18.15
N THR A 261 -5.22 6.89 17.33
CA THR A 261 -6.59 7.26 17.73
C THR A 261 -7.59 6.16 17.39
N GLY A 262 -8.76 6.22 18.00
CA GLY A 262 -9.84 5.28 17.77
C GLY A 262 -9.54 3.91 18.38
N ARG A 263 -9.54 2.86 17.55
CA ARG A 263 -9.24 1.48 17.97
C ARG A 263 -7.76 1.11 17.83
N ASN A 264 -6.94 2.03 17.36
CA ASN A 264 -5.54 1.75 17.14
C ASN A 264 -4.73 1.98 18.42
N VAL A 265 -3.75 1.13 18.65
CA VAL A 265 -2.76 1.27 19.73
C VAL A 265 -1.54 1.98 19.17
N ASN A 266 -0.84 2.76 20.02
CA ASN A 266 0.42 3.38 19.64
C ASN A 266 1.39 2.32 19.09
N ALA A 267 1.92 2.57 17.90
CA ALA A 267 2.78 1.62 17.21
C ALA A 267 4.10 1.38 17.96
N GLU A 268 4.58 2.35 18.73
CA GLU A 268 5.73 2.20 19.61
C GLU A 268 5.54 1.04 20.60
N TYR A 269 4.37 0.94 21.23
CA TYR A 269 4.05 -0.16 22.13
C TYR A 269 4.05 -1.51 21.41
N LEU A 270 3.32 -1.60 20.29
CA LEU A 270 3.22 -2.84 19.51
C LEU A 270 4.60 -3.32 19.03
N TYR A 271 5.40 -2.40 18.53
CA TYR A 271 6.74 -2.68 18.04
C TYR A 271 7.65 -3.19 19.16
N GLN A 272 7.65 -2.54 20.33
CA GLN A 272 8.45 -2.94 21.48
C GLN A 272 8.07 -4.34 22.01
N GLU A 273 6.77 -4.70 21.99
CA GLU A 273 6.33 -6.03 22.40
C GLU A 273 6.79 -7.13 21.42
N LEU A 274 6.83 -6.82 20.10
CA LEU A 274 7.42 -7.70 19.10
C LEU A 274 8.93 -7.82 19.24
N GLU A 275 9.62 -6.71 19.52
CA GLU A 275 11.07 -6.64 19.71
C GLU A 275 11.54 -7.51 20.86
N LYS A 276 10.82 -7.49 22.01
CA LYS A 276 11.11 -8.36 23.17
C LYS A 276 11.11 -9.86 22.81
N ARG A 277 10.40 -10.24 21.77
CA ARG A 277 10.25 -11.63 21.31
C ARG A 277 11.00 -11.92 20.01
N ASN A 278 11.66 -10.93 19.45
CA ASN A 278 12.34 -11.00 18.16
C ASN A 278 11.41 -11.47 17.02
N ILE A 279 10.14 -11.05 17.04
CA ILE A 279 9.15 -11.35 16.01
C ILE A 279 9.14 -10.22 14.98
N PRO A 280 9.46 -10.49 13.69
CA PRO A 280 9.48 -9.45 12.64
C PRO A 280 8.12 -8.78 12.46
N ALA A 281 8.14 -7.47 12.23
CA ALA A 281 6.97 -6.68 11.92
C ALA A 281 6.82 -6.47 10.40
N ILE A 282 5.63 -6.69 9.87
CA ILE A 282 5.22 -6.22 8.55
C ILE A 282 4.38 -4.95 8.77
N ILE A 283 4.71 -3.88 8.07
CA ILE A 283 4.05 -2.60 8.32
C ILE A 283 2.92 -2.37 7.32
N MET A 284 1.71 -2.16 7.84
CA MET A 284 0.58 -1.62 7.11
C MET A 284 0.35 -0.16 7.48
N GLU A 285 -0.37 0.58 6.64
CA GLU A 285 -0.73 2.00 6.85
C GLU A 285 0.48 2.94 7.08
N PRO A 286 1.62 2.77 6.37
CA PRO A 286 2.77 3.67 6.52
C PRO A 286 2.40 5.12 6.17
N LEU A 287 1.38 5.32 5.32
CA LEU A 287 0.85 6.63 4.94
C LEU A 287 -0.46 7.00 5.67
N LEU A 288 -0.84 6.29 6.74
CA LEU A 288 -2.09 6.54 7.47
C LEU A 288 -3.29 6.63 6.50
N GLY A 289 -3.49 5.60 5.68
CA GLY A 289 -4.52 5.56 4.64
C GLY A 289 -4.31 6.54 3.47
N GLY A 290 -3.10 7.03 3.27
CA GLY A 290 -2.75 8.04 2.26
C GLY A 290 -2.76 9.48 2.80
N ARG A 291 -3.16 9.70 4.05
CA ARG A 291 -3.21 11.05 4.66
C ARG A 291 -1.84 11.70 4.76
N LEU A 292 -0.79 10.93 4.93
CA LEU A 292 0.58 11.42 5.06
C LEU A 292 1.25 11.73 3.71
N SER A 293 0.61 11.42 2.60
CA SER A 293 1.02 11.89 1.26
C SER A 293 0.33 13.20 0.84
N ASN A 294 -0.79 13.54 1.49
CA ASN A 294 -1.57 14.75 1.21
C ASN A 294 -1.80 15.53 2.51
N VAL A 295 -0.76 16.19 2.98
CA VAL A 295 -0.76 16.97 4.22
C VAL A 295 -0.99 18.47 3.95
N PRO A 296 -1.44 19.27 4.95
CA PRO A 296 -1.60 20.72 4.79
C PRO A 296 -0.32 21.42 4.33
N GLN A 297 -0.46 22.54 3.59
CA GLN A 297 0.66 23.26 2.96
C GLN A 297 1.78 23.65 3.93
N HIS A 298 1.46 24.03 5.17
CA HIS A 298 2.47 24.36 6.17
C HIS A 298 3.32 23.15 6.58
N ILE A 299 2.73 21.94 6.59
CA ILE A 299 3.47 20.69 6.82
C ILE A 299 4.31 20.35 5.57
N VAL A 300 3.76 20.49 4.35
CA VAL A 300 4.56 20.34 3.12
C VAL A 300 5.80 21.23 3.16
N THR A 301 5.61 22.50 3.49
CA THR A 301 6.72 23.49 3.59
C THR A 301 7.75 23.04 4.62
N ARG A 302 7.32 22.61 5.81
CA ARG A 302 8.20 22.11 6.89
C ARG A 302 9.05 20.92 6.43
N LEU A 303 8.41 19.91 5.82
CA LEU A 303 9.10 18.71 5.32
C LEU A 303 10.09 19.04 4.20
N LYS A 304 9.70 19.88 3.25
CA LYS A 304 10.53 20.31 2.12
C LYS A 304 11.68 21.23 2.51
N GLN A 305 11.58 22.02 3.58
CA GLN A 305 12.71 22.80 4.10
C GLN A 305 13.84 21.92 4.59
N ARG A 306 13.54 20.74 5.18
CA ARG A 306 14.56 19.82 5.67
C ARG A 306 15.12 18.91 4.57
N ARG A 307 14.26 18.44 3.63
CA ARG A 307 14.65 17.61 2.47
C ARG A 307 13.90 18.09 1.21
N PRO A 308 14.47 19.06 0.48
CA PRO A 308 13.77 19.70 -0.64
C PRO A 308 13.41 18.76 -1.79
N GLU A 309 14.26 17.77 -2.07
CA GLU A 309 14.10 16.86 -3.20
C GLU A 309 13.18 15.66 -2.87
N ASP A 310 13.03 15.32 -1.58
CA ASP A 310 12.22 14.18 -1.15
C ASP A 310 10.73 14.46 -1.28
N SER A 311 9.92 13.48 -1.67
CA SER A 311 8.46 13.60 -1.65
C SER A 311 7.95 13.71 -0.20
N VAL A 312 6.73 14.18 -0.02
CA VAL A 312 6.09 14.20 1.30
C VAL A 312 5.88 12.76 1.81
N ALA A 313 5.51 11.84 0.91
CA ALA A 313 5.29 10.44 1.24
C ALA A 313 6.59 9.73 1.68
N SER A 314 7.73 10.09 1.12
CA SER A 314 9.01 9.45 1.44
C SER A 314 9.40 9.58 2.92
N TRP A 315 8.99 10.64 3.62
CA TRP A 315 9.22 10.78 5.05
C TRP A 315 8.52 9.68 5.86
N ALA A 316 7.27 9.37 5.51
CA ALA A 316 6.51 8.32 6.18
C ALA A 316 7.06 6.92 5.85
N PHE A 317 7.49 6.69 4.61
CA PHE A 317 8.14 5.44 4.23
C PHE A 317 9.51 5.27 4.90
N ARG A 318 10.32 6.32 4.98
CA ARG A 318 11.58 6.26 5.73
C ARG A 318 11.34 5.96 7.21
N PHE A 319 10.31 6.58 7.82
CA PHE A 319 9.93 6.29 9.18
C PHE A 319 9.55 4.83 9.36
N ALA A 320 8.66 4.32 8.52
CA ALA A 320 8.20 2.94 8.58
C ALA A 320 9.31 1.90 8.30
N GLY A 321 10.28 2.26 7.44
CA GLY A 321 11.39 1.39 7.09
C GLY A 321 12.61 1.49 7.99
N SER A 322 12.73 2.51 8.85
CA SER A 322 13.92 2.70 9.69
C SER A 322 14.06 1.71 10.84
N PRO A 323 13.00 1.27 11.55
CA PRO A 323 13.15 0.33 12.65
C PRO A 323 13.66 -1.04 12.16
N GLU A 324 14.62 -1.62 12.89
CA GLU A 324 15.37 -2.82 12.42
C GLU A 324 14.52 -4.08 12.35
N LEU A 325 13.50 -4.21 13.21
CA LEU A 325 12.60 -5.36 13.24
C LEU A 325 11.56 -5.38 12.09
N VAL A 326 11.48 -4.31 11.32
CA VAL A 326 10.56 -4.25 10.17
C VAL A 326 11.07 -5.09 9.02
N LEU A 327 10.33 -6.12 8.63
CA LEU A 327 10.62 -6.97 7.48
C LEU A 327 10.33 -6.24 6.16
N THR A 328 9.13 -5.66 6.05
CA THR A 328 8.68 -4.92 4.87
C THR A 328 7.59 -3.92 5.23
N ALA A 329 7.52 -2.80 4.49
CA ALA A 329 6.47 -1.79 4.62
C ALA A 329 5.57 -1.82 3.38
N LEU A 330 4.28 -2.07 3.59
CA LEU A 330 3.30 -2.26 2.52
C LEU A 330 2.81 -0.92 1.99
N SER A 331 2.78 -0.78 0.68
CA SER A 331 2.18 0.37 0.00
C SER A 331 1.19 -0.06 -1.07
N GLY A 332 0.00 0.55 -1.06
CA GLY A 332 -1.00 0.42 -2.13
C GLY A 332 -0.70 1.41 -3.25
N MET A 333 0.06 1.01 -4.25
CA MET A 333 0.55 1.86 -5.33
C MET A 333 -0.35 1.70 -6.57
N THR A 334 -1.43 2.49 -6.63
CA THR A 334 -2.42 2.44 -7.72
C THR A 334 -1.88 3.00 -9.04
N TYR A 335 -0.89 3.91 -8.98
CA TYR A 335 -0.31 4.60 -10.13
C TYR A 335 1.19 4.37 -10.21
N MET A 336 1.73 4.38 -11.43
CA MET A 336 3.16 4.14 -11.68
C MET A 336 4.05 5.16 -10.97
N GLU A 337 3.67 6.41 -10.89
CA GLU A 337 4.42 7.45 -10.19
C GLU A 337 4.54 7.20 -8.68
N HIS A 338 3.52 6.59 -8.05
CA HIS A 338 3.60 6.19 -6.63
C HIS A 338 4.62 5.06 -6.44
N LEU A 339 4.60 4.07 -7.34
CA LEU A 339 5.54 2.96 -7.33
C LEU A 339 6.98 3.45 -7.50
N GLN A 340 7.21 4.33 -8.47
CA GLN A 340 8.51 4.92 -8.75
C GLN A 340 9.07 5.74 -7.58
N ASP A 341 8.23 6.56 -6.94
CA ASP A 341 8.62 7.37 -5.78
C ASP A 341 9.02 6.50 -4.58
N ASN A 342 8.22 5.46 -4.30
CA ASN A 342 8.47 4.53 -3.20
C ASN A 342 9.72 3.68 -3.46
N ILE A 343 9.97 3.23 -4.69
CA ILE A 343 11.21 2.55 -5.06
C ILE A 343 12.41 3.46 -4.80
N ARG A 344 12.38 4.73 -5.23
CA ARG A 344 13.47 5.69 -4.93
C ARG A 344 13.73 5.83 -3.43
N THR A 345 12.68 5.81 -2.62
CA THR A 345 12.79 5.95 -1.17
C THR A 345 13.52 4.75 -0.53
N TYR A 346 13.33 3.55 -1.08
CA TYR A 346 13.92 2.32 -0.53
C TYR A 346 15.10 1.76 -1.35
N SER A 347 15.62 2.50 -2.34
CA SER A 347 16.70 2.03 -3.24
C SER A 347 17.91 2.99 -3.30
N PRO A 348 18.78 2.99 -2.29
CA PRO A 348 18.68 2.33 -0.99
C PRO A 348 17.91 3.15 0.04
N LEU A 349 17.37 2.52 1.07
CA LEU A 349 16.87 3.24 2.23
C LEU A 349 18.02 4.00 2.91
N ILE A 350 17.80 5.27 3.15
CA ILE A 350 18.59 6.07 4.08
C ILE A 350 17.78 6.17 5.38
N PRO A 351 18.13 5.44 6.45
CA PRO A 351 17.40 5.47 7.71
C PRO A 351 17.30 6.87 8.29
N LEU A 352 16.27 7.13 9.08
CA LEU A 352 16.13 8.39 9.79
C LEU A 352 17.12 8.46 10.95
N THR A 353 17.75 9.62 11.13
CA THR A 353 18.51 9.95 12.34
C THR A 353 17.56 10.22 13.51
N ASP A 354 18.08 10.31 14.73
CA ASP A 354 17.25 10.65 15.89
C ASP A 354 16.71 12.08 15.77
N GLU A 355 17.47 13.02 15.21
CA GLU A 355 16.95 14.37 14.92
C GLU A 355 15.83 14.35 13.85
N ASP A 356 15.86 13.42 12.90
CA ASP A 356 14.76 13.27 11.93
C ASP A 356 13.52 12.67 12.60
N LYS A 357 13.68 11.75 13.55
CA LYS A 357 12.57 11.17 14.32
C LYS A 357 11.92 12.24 15.23
N ASP A 358 12.72 13.04 15.94
CA ASP A 358 12.24 14.15 16.76
C ASP A 358 11.51 15.20 15.90
N PHE A 359 12.06 15.53 14.74
CA PHE A 359 11.42 16.43 13.77
C PHE A 359 10.06 15.90 13.29
N LEU A 360 9.93 14.59 13.07
CA LEU A 360 8.66 13.97 12.67
C LEU A 360 7.67 13.90 13.85
N GLU A 361 8.14 13.68 15.09
CA GLU A 361 7.29 13.75 16.27
C GLU A 361 6.69 15.16 16.44
N GLU A 362 7.50 16.23 16.33
CA GLU A 362 7.00 17.59 16.34
C GLU A 362 6.01 17.85 15.19
N THR A 363 6.28 17.27 14.01
CA THR A 363 5.39 17.39 12.84
C THR A 363 4.06 16.69 13.11
N ALA A 364 4.05 15.50 13.72
CA ALA A 364 2.84 14.79 14.12
C ALA A 364 2.01 15.62 15.12
N GLN A 365 2.66 16.22 16.12
CA GLN A 365 1.99 17.11 17.10
C GLN A 365 1.35 18.34 16.43
N LEU A 366 2.02 18.94 15.43
CA LEU A 366 1.44 20.03 14.65
C LEU A 366 0.21 19.58 13.85
N MET A 367 0.23 18.39 13.26
CA MET A 367 -0.90 17.84 12.52
C MET A 367 -2.10 17.56 13.43
N ILE A 368 -1.86 17.07 14.65
CA ILE A 368 -2.92 16.80 15.64
C ILE A 368 -3.51 18.10 16.18
N LYS A 369 -2.68 19.10 16.43
CA LYS A 369 -3.13 20.41 16.90
C LYS A 369 -4.05 21.14 15.91
N TYR A 370 -3.85 20.88 14.62
CA TYR A 370 -4.63 21.48 13.54
C TYR A 370 -5.28 20.38 12.69
N PRO A 371 -6.27 19.66 13.25
CA PRO A 371 -6.88 18.54 12.53
C PRO A 371 -7.62 19.06 11.31
N THR A 372 -7.24 18.59 10.15
CA THR A 372 -8.05 18.69 8.94
C THR A 372 -8.94 17.46 8.86
N ILE A 373 -10.12 17.55 8.23
CA ILE A 373 -10.91 16.38 7.90
C ILE A 373 -10.37 15.84 6.57
N PRO A 374 -9.48 14.86 6.57
CA PRO A 374 -8.91 14.37 5.34
C PRO A 374 -9.70 13.18 4.86
N CYS A 375 -10.35 13.33 3.74
CA CYS A 375 -10.79 12.20 2.94
C CYS A 375 -9.69 11.91 1.91
N ASN A 376 -9.18 10.67 1.90
CA ASN A 376 -8.22 10.19 0.90
C ASN A 376 -8.91 9.43 -0.25
N ASP A 377 -10.24 9.58 -0.37
CA ASP A 377 -11.06 8.90 -1.37
C ASP A 377 -10.84 7.37 -1.43
N CYS A 378 -10.54 6.77 -0.29
CA CYS A 378 -10.33 5.32 -0.21
C CYS A 378 -11.62 4.50 -0.44
N LYS A 379 -12.77 5.19 -0.55
CA LYS A 379 -14.10 4.59 -0.78
C LYS A 379 -14.54 3.55 0.26
N TYR A 380 -13.83 3.44 1.37
CA TYR A 380 -14.14 2.48 2.44
C TYR A 380 -15.42 2.84 3.22
N CYS A 381 -15.70 4.14 3.34
CA CYS A 381 -16.87 4.67 4.05
C CYS A 381 -18.01 5.11 3.10
N MET A 382 -17.85 4.90 1.81
CA MET A 382 -18.89 5.16 0.82
C MET A 382 -19.68 3.87 0.63
N PRO A 383 -21.04 3.93 0.72
CA PRO A 383 -21.89 2.76 0.51
C PRO A 383 -21.87 2.28 -0.94
#